data_f4e6ca2c81443b1e9770bcf08ca26e4b
#
_entry.id   f4e6ca2c81443b1e9770bcf08ca26e4b
#
_cell.length_a   1.000
_cell.length_b   1.000
_cell.length_c   1.000
_cell.angle_alpha   90.00
_cell.angle_beta   90.00
_cell.angle_gamma   90.00
#
_symmetry.space_group_name_H-M   'P 1'
#
loop_
_entity.id
_entity.type
_entity.pdbx_description
1 polymer ?
#
loop_
_entity_poly.entity_id
_entity_poly.type
_entity_poly.pdbx_seq_one_letter_code
_entity_poly.pdbx_strand_id
1 'polypeptide(L)'
;AAHLCGVIASMTSIPVIGVPIKASLEGVDALYSMVQMPPGIPVATVGINAAENAALLAVQMMATSDEELYRRLEAYKESLKEKVVKANRELAEVKFEHKTN
;
A
#
# COMPACT_ATOMS: atom_id res chain seq x y z
N ALA A 1 21.11 -0.03 -0.33
CA ALA A 1 19.87 0.66 -0.69
C ALA A 1 19.40 0.22 -2.07
N ALA A 2 18.11 0.13 -2.25
CA ALA A 2 17.52 -0.46 -3.44
C ALA A 2 17.36 0.54 -4.55
N HIS A 3 18.26 0.52 -5.52
CA HIS A 3 18.15 1.37 -6.72
C HIS A 3 17.47 0.66 -7.91
N LEU A 4 17.07 -0.59 -7.75
CA LEU A 4 16.50 -1.37 -8.84
C LEU A 4 15.23 -0.72 -9.40
N CYS A 5 14.32 -0.27 -8.55
CA CYS A 5 13.08 0.36 -9.02
C CYS A 5 13.37 1.69 -9.72
N GLY A 6 14.38 2.44 -9.29
CA GLY A 6 14.80 3.66 -9.97
C GLY A 6 15.38 3.40 -11.34
N VAL A 7 16.18 2.35 -11.48
CA VAL A 7 16.72 1.93 -12.78
C VAL A 7 15.57 1.53 -13.73
N ILE A 8 14.65 0.74 -13.25
CA ILE A 8 13.48 0.32 -14.04
C ILE A 8 12.66 1.55 -14.46
N ALA A 9 12.40 2.47 -13.53
CA ALA A 9 11.64 3.69 -13.81
C ALA A 9 12.30 4.55 -14.89
N SER A 10 13.63 4.55 -14.97
CA SER A 10 14.35 5.28 -16.01
C SER A 10 14.24 4.64 -17.38
N MET A 11 13.84 3.37 -17.46
CA MET A 11 13.81 2.58 -18.69
C MET A 11 12.41 2.38 -19.26
N THR A 12 11.38 2.84 -18.58
CA THR A 12 9.98 2.61 -18.99
C THR A 12 9.12 3.81 -18.67
N SER A 13 8.01 3.94 -19.40
CA SER A 13 6.96 4.93 -19.09
C SER A 13 5.81 4.32 -18.32
N ILE A 14 5.87 3.02 -18.03
CA ILE A 14 4.87 2.35 -17.19
C ILE A 14 5.11 2.77 -15.73
N PRO A 15 4.05 2.98 -14.94
CA PRO A 15 4.23 3.29 -13.53
C PRO A 15 5.04 2.23 -12.79
N VAL A 16 6.00 2.67 -12.00
CA VAL A 16 6.85 1.79 -11.18
C VAL A 16 6.52 2.04 -9.71
N ILE A 17 6.26 0.98 -8.98
CA ILE A 17 5.94 1.04 -7.57
C ILE A 17 7.09 0.42 -6.78
N GLY A 18 7.63 1.17 -5.83
CA GLY A 18 8.72 0.72 -4.98
C GLY A 18 8.21 0.31 -3.59
N VAL A 19 8.66 -0.84 -3.12
CA VAL A 19 8.37 -1.32 -1.77
C VAL A 19 9.69 -1.36 -0.99
N PRO A 20 9.91 -0.42 -0.06
CA PRO A 20 11.12 -0.48 0.77
C PRO A 20 11.05 -1.69 1.69
N ILE A 21 12.12 -2.45 1.74
CA ILE A 21 12.19 -3.66 2.57
C ILE A 21 13.02 -3.36 3.82
N LYS A 22 12.52 -3.81 4.95
CA LYS A 22 13.21 -3.66 6.22
C LYS A 22 14.39 -4.63 6.30
N ALA A 23 15.58 -4.14 5.99
CA ALA A 23 16.81 -4.92 6.06
C ALA A 23 17.79 -4.32 7.10
N SER A 24 17.92 -3.02 7.12
CA SER A 24 18.76 -2.29 8.06
C SER A 24 18.12 -0.94 8.37
N LEU A 25 18.51 -0.28 9.45
CA LEU A 25 17.99 1.04 9.86
C LEU A 25 16.46 1.11 9.81
N GLU A 26 15.77 0.02 10.18
CA GLU A 26 14.31 -0.10 10.16
C GLU A 26 13.71 0.12 8.76
N GLY A 27 14.50 -0.02 7.70
CA GLY A 27 14.07 0.18 6.31
C GLY A 27 14.11 1.63 5.85
N VAL A 28 14.56 2.54 6.68
CA VAL A 28 14.55 3.98 6.38
C VAL A 28 15.49 4.33 5.24
N ASP A 29 16.64 3.67 5.16
CA ASP A 29 17.60 3.88 4.07
C ASP A 29 17.01 3.46 2.72
N ALA A 30 16.32 2.32 2.67
CA ALA A 30 15.64 1.86 1.47
C ALA A 30 14.51 2.83 1.07
N LEU A 31 13.75 3.31 2.04
CA LEU A 31 12.68 4.28 1.81
C LEU A 31 13.25 5.57 1.20
N TYR A 32 14.29 6.14 1.77
CA TYR A 32 14.91 7.36 1.24
C TYR A 32 15.42 7.17 -0.18
N SER A 33 16.01 6.02 -0.50
CA SER A 33 16.50 5.74 -1.86
C SER A 33 15.38 5.75 -2.90
N MET A 34 14.19 5.31 -2.50
CA MET A 34 13.04 5.21 -3.41
C MET A 34 12.29 6.54 -3.58
N VAL A 35 12.21 7.36 -2.53
CA VAL A 35 11.48 8.63 -2.61
C VAL A 35 12.32 9.76 -3.19
N GLN A 36 13.64 9.67 -3.09
CA GLN A 36 14.57 10.69 -3.60
C GLN A 36 14.89 10.43 -5.06
N MET A 37 13.93 10.63 -5.95
CA MET A 37 14.09 10.43 -7.39
C MET A 37 14.34 11.75 -8.12
N PRO A 38 15.17 11.75 -9.18
CA PRO A 38 15.38 12.97 -9.96
C PRO A 38 14.13 13.38 -10.74
N PRO A 39 14.01 14.68 -11.09
CA PRO A 39 12.89 15.13 -11.92
C PRO A 39 12.78 14.33 -13.21
N GLY A 40 11.57 13.91 -13.54
CA GLY A 40 11.29 13.17 -14.77
C GLY A 40 11.30 11.65 -14.62
N ILE A 41 11.74 11.13 -13.49
CA ILE A 41 11.80 9.67 -13.23
C ILE A 41 11.10 9.36 -11.90
N PRO A 42 9.75 9.43 -11.86
CA PRO A 42 9.02 9.19 -10.61
C PRO A 42 8.90 7.71 -10.29
N VAL A 43 8.91 7.39 -9.00
CA VAL A 43 8.60 6.07 -8.46
C VAL A 43 7.52 6.25 -7.40
N ALA A 44 6.42 5.51 -7.52
CA ALA A 44 5.38 5.51 -6.48
C ALA A 44 5.85 4.63 -5.33
N THR A 45 6.06 5.20 -4.16
CA THR A 45 6.62 4.48 -3.02
C THR A 45 5.54 4.27 -1.97
N VAL A 46 5.40 3.02 -1.52
CA VAL A 46 4.50 2.65 -0.42
C VAL A 46 5.29 2.53 0.88
N GLY A 47 4.61 2.20 1.97
CA GLY A 47 5.27 2.04 3.26
C GLY A 47 6.26 0.89 3.30
N ILE A 48 7.11 0.88 4.32
CA ILE A 48 8.11 -0.16 4.53
C ILE A 48 7.41 -1.51 4.67
N ASN A 49 7.84 -2.52 3.91
CA ASN A 49 7.25 -3.86 3.85
C ASN A 49 5.79 -3.90 3.39
N ALA A 50 5.26 -2.82 2.81
CA ALA A 50 3.84 -2.71 2.45
C ALA A 50 3.55 -3.27 1.05
N ALA A 51 3.89 -4.53 0.81
CA ALA A 51 3.68 -5.18 -0.49
C ALA A 51 2.20 -5.27 -0.87
N GLU A 52 1.31 -5.45 0.11
CA GLU A 52 -0.13 -5.50 -0.15
C GLU A 52 -0.64 -4.16 -0.69
N ASN A 53 -0.23 -3.06 -0.09
CA ASN A 53 -0.60 -1.73 -0.58
C ASN A 53 0.00 -1.43 -1.95
N ALA A 54 1.18 -1.98 -2.25
CA ALA A 54 1.77 -1.86 -3.58
C ALA A 54 0.89 -2.56 -4.62
N ALA A 55 0.42 -3.75 -4.32
CA ALA A 55 -0.48 -4.51 -5.20
C ALA A 55 -1.81 -3.76 -5.41
N LEU A 56 -2.38 -3.23 -4.32
CA LEU A 56 -3.61 -2.43 -4.39
C LEU A 56 -3.42 -1.16 -5.22
N LEU A 57 -2.30 -0.48 -5.06
CA LEU A 57 -1.99 0.71 -5.85
C LEU A 57 -1.89 0.38 -7.34
N ALA A 58 -1.26 -0.75 -7.68
CA ALA A 58 -1.19 -1.21 -9.06
C ALA A 58 -2.60 -1.46 -9.64
N VAL A 59 -3.47 -2.11 -8.87
CA VAL A 59 -4.86 -2.34 -9.27
C VAL A 59 -5.59 -1.01 -9.44
N GLN A 60 -5.40 -0.04 -8.55
CA GLN A 60 -6.00 1.28 -8.66
C GLN A 60 -5.57 1.99 -9.95
N MET A 61 -4.29 1.88 -10.31
CA MET A 61 -3.77 2.46 -11.55
C MET A 61 -4.43 1.84 -12.78
N MET A 62 -4.56 0.50 -12.80
CA MET A 62 -5.23 -0.20 -13.90
C MET A 62 -6.73 0.08 -13.95
N ALA A 63 -7.36 0.25 -12.81
CA ALA A 63 -8.79 0.50 -12.70
C ALA A 63 -9.22 1.87 -13.25
N THR A 64 -8.30 2.80 -13.46
CA THR A 64 -8.62 4.10 -14.04
C THR A 64 -9.18 4.00 -15.45
N SER A 65 -8.92 2.89 -16.15
CA SER A 65 -9.40 2.65 -17.52
C SER A 65 -10.12 1.30 -17.67
N ASP A 66 -10.52 0.67 -16.56
CA ASP A 66 -11.18 -0.64 -16.57
C ASP A 66 -12.32 -0.63 -15.57
N GLU A 67 -13.55 -0.47 -16.05
CA GLU A 67 -14.74 -0.36 -15.20
C GLU A 67 -15.01 -1.60 -14.37
N GLU A 68 -14.78 -2.78 -14.91
CA GLU A 68 -15.00 -4.02 -14.17
C GLU A 68 -14.01 -4.14 -13.01
N LEU A 69 -12.74 -3.83 -13.28
CA LEU A 69 -11.70 -3.83 -12.25
C LEU A 69 -12.00 -2.80 -11.17
N TYR A 70 -12.47 -1.62 -11.58
CA TYR A 70 -12.86 -0.57 -10.64
C TYR A 70 -13.98 -1.04 -9.70
N ARG A 71 -15.00 -1.71 -10.23
CA ARG A 71 -16.10 -2.24 -9.41
C ARG A 71 -15.63 -3.32 -8.44
N ARG A 72 -14.73 -4.18 -8.88
CA ARG A 72 -14.14 -5.21 -8.02
C ARG A 72 -13.31 -4.59 -6.89
N LEU A 73 -12.59 -3.53 -7.20
CA LEU A 73 -11.82 -2.80 -6.20
C LEU A 73 -12.73 -2.13 -5.18
N GLU A 74 -13.82 -1.51 -5.62
CA GLU A 74 -14.80 -0.92 -4.71
C GLU A 74 -15.42 -1.98 -3.78
N ALA A 75 -15.76 -3.14 -4.32
CA ALA A 75 -16.27 -4.26 -3.52
C ALA A 75 -15.25 -4.72 -2.47
N TYR A 76 -13.98 -4.78 -2.84
CA TYR A 76 -12.90 -5.12 -1.90
C TYR A 76 -12.79 -4.09 -0.79
N LYS A 77 -12.81 -2.81 -1.12
CA LYS A 77 -12.74 -1.73 -0.13
C LYS A 77 -13.94 -1.75 0.81
N GLU A 78 -15.11 -2.05 0.29
CA GLU A 78 -16.31 -2.19 1.12
C GLU A 78 -16.18 -3.35 2.10
N SER A 79 -15.61 -4.48 1.66
CA SER A 79 -15.37 -5.63 2.53
C SER A 79 -14.39 -5.31 3.67
N LEU A 80 -13.40 -4.44 3.42
CA LEU A 80 -12.50 -3.96 4.46
C LEU A 80 -13.23 -3.12 5.50
N LYS A 81 -14.15 -2.26 5.07
CA LYS A 81 -14.99 -1.47 5.98
C LYS A 81 -15.82 -2.37 6.88
N GLU A 82 -16.43 -3.39 6.32
CA GLU A 82 -17.24 -4.35 7.08
C GLU A 82 -16.40 -5.06 8.14
N LYS A 83 -15.17 -5.44 7.80
CA LYS A 83 -14.24 -6.06 8.75
C LYS A 83 -13.89 -5.13 9.90
N VAL A 84 -13.64 -3.86 9.61
CA VAL A 84 -13.32 -2.86 10.65
C VAL A 84 -14.52 -2.63 11.57
N VAL A 85 -15.72 -2.48 11.01
CA VAL A 85 -16.94 -2.30 11.80
C VAL A 85 -17.20 -3.51 12.70
N LYS A 86 -17.03 -4.71 12.15
CA LYS A 86 -17.19 -5.95 12.92
C LYS A 86 -16.18 -6.04 14.07
N ALA A 87 -14.91 -5.75 13.79
CA ALA A 87 -13.85 -5.76 14.80
C ALA A 87 -14.12 -4.74 15.91
N ASN A 88 -14.58 -3.55 15.57
CA ASN A 88 -14.93 -2.52 16.54
C ASN A 88 -16.11 -2.94 17.41
N ARG A 89 -17.10 -3.60 16.82
CA ARG A 89 -18.26 -4.11 17.56
C ARG A 89 -17.86 -5.20 18.54
N GLU A 90 -17.05 -6.15 18.12
CA GLU A 90 -16.53 -7.21 18.98
C GLU A 90 -15.69 -6.65 20.14
N LEU A 91 -14.86 -5.65 19.85
CA LEU A 91 -14.04 -4.98 20.87
C LEU A 91 -14.92 -4.24 21.89
N ALA A 92 -15.98 -3.59 21.44
CA ALA A 92 -16.93 -2.90 22.31
C ALA A 92 -17.64 -3.89 23.26
N GLU A 93 -18.03 -5.07 22.75
CA GLU A 93 -18.64 -6.12 23.56
C GLU A 93 -17.68 -6.63 24.64
N VAL A 94 -16.42 -6.88 24.28
CA VAL A 94 -15.40 -7.31 25.22
C VAL A 94 -15.18 -6.27 26.32
N LYS A 95 -15.09 -5.00 25.97
CA LYS A 95 -14.94 -3.91 26.95
C LYS A 95 -16.14 -3.79 27.87
N PHE A 96 -17.33 -3.99 27.35
CA PHE A 96 -18.55 -3.95 28.15
C PHE A 96 -18.56 -5.07 29.19
N GLU A 97 -18.19 -6.29 28.81
CA GLU A 97 -18.11 -7.44 29.73
C GLU A 97 -17.11 -7.20 30.87
N HIS A 98 -15.96 -6.59 30.55
CA HIS A 98 -14.95 -6.30 31.57
C HIS A 98 -15.29 -5.10 32.44
N LYS A 99 -16.19 -4.24 32.01
CA LYS A 99 -16.56 -3.02 32.74
C LYS A 99 -17.55 -3.25 33.86
N THR A 100 -18.24 -4.36 33.86
CA THR A 100 -19.28 -4.68 34.87
C THR A 100 -18.72 -5.24 36.17
N ASN A 101 -17.44 -5.35 36.26
CA ASN A 101 -16.77 -5.80 37.49
C ASN A 101 -16.12 -4.60 38.20
#